data_7b8e4c8274dadb51f538e17f77124a0c
#
_entry.id   7b8e4c8274dadb51f538e17f77124a0c
#
_cell.length_a   1.000
_cell.length_b   1.000
_cell.length_c   1.000
_cell.angle_alpha   90.00
_cell.angle_beta   90.00
_cell.angle_gamma   90.00
#
_symmetry.space_group_name_H-M   'P 1'
#
loop_
_entity.id
_entity.type
_entity.pdbx_description
1 polymer ?
#
loop_
_entity_poly.entity_id
_entity_poly.type
_entity_poly.pdbx_seq_one_letter_code
_entity_poly.pdbx_strand_id
1 'polypeptide(L)'
;YYPASIVKLLYGLAIYDWIEKKRVILNKEIENAVFNMLQYSSNDATSFLIDLLTGTTSGLSIEGVVWDQWKYQREIINDWLIGLGWDEVKEFNCCQKTWEDGPYGREKDFYGQNNQNRNSMSAYGTAKILEEIIHHKIYHQNNLKLKDFLFRNLAIDQLTENENQVKGFLGEGLPEKTPFWSKAGLMSKARHDAAWWLNNQSSQTLLVVF
;
A
#
# COMPACT_ATOMS: atom_id res chain seq x y z
N TYR A 1 -1.60 7.87 12.00
CA TYR A 1 -2.99 7.56 11.61
C TYR A 1 -3.11 6.14 11.08
N TYR A 2 -4.31 5.54 11.21
CA TYR A 2 -4.61 4.29 10.51
C TYR A 2 -4.81 4.56 9.02
N PRO A 3 -3.99 3.96 8.13
CA PRO A 3 -3.96 4.38 6.74
C PRO A 3 -5.05 3.76 5.85
N ALA A 4 -5.84 2.79 6.35
CA ALA A 4 -6.69 1.96 5.50
C ALA A 4 -5.89 1.42 4.29
N SER A 5 -6.44 1.49 3.08
CA SER A 5 -5.75 0.99 1.87
C SER A 5 -4.60 1.87 1.36
N ILE A 6 -4.29 3.00 1.98
CA ILE A 6 -3.09 3.79 1.65
C ILE A 6 -1.81 2.98 1.92
N VAL A 7 -1.82 2.08 2.91
CA VAL A 7 -0.67 1.20 3.22
C VAL A 7 -0.21 0.37 2.02
N LYS A 8 -1.08 0.12 1.05
CA LYS A 8 -0.78 -0.63 -0.17
C LYS A 8 0.29 0.03 -1.06
N LEU A 9 0.47 1.36 -0.94
CA LEU A 9 1.61 2.07 -1.55
C LEU A 9 2.93 1.50 -1.03
N LEU A 10 3.03 1.34 0.28
CA LEU A 10 4.21 0.79 0.92
C LEU A 10 4.46 -0.66 0.52
N TYR A 11 3.41 -1.50 0.49
CA TYR A 11 3.56 -2.90 0.08
C TYR A 11 3.96 -3.02 -1.40
N GLY A 12 3.47 -2.13 -2.27
CA GLY A 12 3.95 -2.03 -3.64
C GLY A 12 5.43 -1.71 -3.72
N LEU A 13 5.91 -0.76 -2.93
CA LEU A 13 7.32 -0.41 -2.87
C LEU A 13 8.19 -1.53 -2.29
N ALA A 14 7.70 -2.23 -1.25
CA ALA A 14 8.39 -3.37 -0.66
C ALA A 14 8.54 -4.53 -1.65
N ILE A 15 7.48 -4.90 -2.37
CA ILE A 15 7.57 -5.97 -3.38
C ILE A 15 8.51 -5.58 -4.51
N TYR A 16 8.53 -4.30 -4.90
CA TYR A 16 9.47 -3.78 -5.87
C TYR A 16 10.93 -3.99 -5.40
N ASP A 17 11.23 -3.63 -4.14
CA ASP A 17 12.56 -3.82 -3.54
C ASP A 17 12.95 -5.31 -3.45
N TRP A 18 12.02 -6.20 -3.08
CA TRP A 18 12.28 -7.64 -3.06
C TRP A 18 12.61 -8.20 -4.43
N ILE A 19 11.96 -7.69 -5.50
CA ILE A 19 12.28 -8.06 -6.88
C ILE A 19 13.66 -7.55 -7.28
N GLU A 20 13.99 -6.29 -6.99
CA GLU A 20 15.31 -5.71 -7.27
C GLU A 20 16.44 -6.49 -6.57
N LYS A 21 16.22 -6.87 -5.32
CA LYS A 21 17.16 -7.67 -4.52
C LYS A 21 17.13 -9.16 -4.83
N LYS A 22 16.37 -9.59 -5.84
CA LYS A 22 16.21 -10.99 -6.26
C LYS A 22 15.71 -11.93 -5.14
N ARG A 23 15.01 -11.39 -4.16
CA ARG A 23 14.31 -12.17 -3.13
C ARG A 23 13.01 -12.78 -3.66
N VAL A 24 12.41 -12.11 -4.63
CA VAL A 24 11.21 -12.54 -5.37
C VAL A 24 11.49 -12.44 -6.86
N ILE A 25 11.10 -13.46 -7.62
CA ILE A 25 11.21 -13.46 -9.07
C ILE A 25 9.91 -12.93 -9.65
N LEU A 26 9.98 -11.77 -10.34
CA LEU A 26 8.82 -11.19 -11.01
C LEU A 26 8.25 -12.18 -12.04
N ASN A 27 6.97 -12.45 -11.93
CA ASN A 27 6.20 -13.21 -12.89
C ASN A 27 4.83 -12.52 -13.14
N LYS A 28 4.04 -13.07 -14.04
CA LYS A 28 2.74 -12.48 -14.42
C LYS A 28 1.73 -12.47 -13.27
N GLU A 29 1.77 -13.47 -12.39
CA GLU A 29 0.88 -13.55 -11.22
C GLU A 29 1.18 -12.43 -10.22
N ILE A 30 2.45 -12.20 -9.90
CA ILE A 30 2.89 -11.12 -9.01
C ILE A 30 2.57 -9.75 -9.62
N GLU A 31 2.85 -9.55 -10.90
CA GLU A 31 2.50 -8.31 -11.61
C GLU A 31 0.99 -8.04 -11.53
N ASN A 32 0.15 -9.04 -11.80
CA ASN A 32 -1.30 -8.93 -11.69
C ASN A 32 -1.75 -8.65 -10.25
N ALA A 33 -1.16 -9.30 -9.25
CA ALA A 33 -1.48 -9.05 -7.86
C ALA A 33 -1.14 -7.61 -7.44
N VAL A 34 0.03 -7.09 -7.82
CA VAL A 34 0.42 -5.70 -7.55
C VAL A 34 -0.52 -4.72 -8.26
N PHE A 35 -0.85 -4.99 -9.52
CA PHE A 35 -1.83 -4.20 -10.26
C PHE A 35 -3.19 -4.18 -9.55
N ASN A 36 -3.76 -5.33 -9.19
CA ASN A 36 -5.05 -5.42 -8.51
C ASN A 36 -5.03 -4.75 -7.12
N MET A 37 -3.92 -4.88 -6.38
CA MET A 37 -3.74 -4.21 -5.09
C MET A 37 -3.77 -2.69 -5.22
N LEU A 38 -3.09 -2.14 -6.22
CA LEU A 38 -2.95 -0.68 -6.40
C LEU A 38 -4.14 -0.09 -7.18
N GLN A 39 -4.53 -0.73 -8.30
CA GLN A 39 -5.57 -0.22 -9.19
C GLN A 39 -6.97 -0.38 -8.59
N TYR A 40 -7.31 -1.57 -8.08
CA TYR A 40 -8.63 -1.90 -7.57
C TYR A 40 -8.70 -1.96 -6.04
N SER A 41 -7.58 -1.73 -5.38
CA SER A 41 -7.48 -1.83 -3.92
C SER A 41 -7.85 -3.22 -3.36
N SER A 42 -7.60 -4.30 -4.12
CA SER A 42 -7.91 -5.67 -3.73
C SER A 42 -7.23 -6.06 -2.41
N ASN A 43 -8.04 -6.54 -1.45
CA ASN A 43 -7.54 -7.06 -0.17
C ASN A 43 -6.96 -8.47 -0.32
N ASP A 44 -7.49 -9.28 -1.23
CA ASP A 44 -6.98 -10.62 -1.53
C ASP A 44 -5.58 -10.53 -2.15
N ALA A 45 -5.40 -9.66 -3.14
CA ALA A 45 -4.10 -9.40 -3.73
C ALA A 45 -3.10 -8.87 -2.69
N THR A 46 -3.54 -7.98 -1.78
CA THR A 46 -2.73 -7.48 -0.67
C THR A 46 -2.32 -8.62 0.27
N SER A 47 -3.25 -9.51 0.61
CA SER A 47 -2.99 -10.67 1.47
C SER A 47 -1.94 -11.60 0.85
N PHE A 48 -2.08 -11.94 -0.43
CA PHE A 48 -1.11 -12.74 -1.17
C PHE A 48 0.29 -12.10 -1.18
N LEU A 49 0.38 -10.80 -1.47
CA LEU A 49 1.66 -10.09 -1.52
C LEU A 49 2.34 -9.98 -0.15
N ILE A 50 1.57 -9.79 0.94
CA ILE A 50 2.14 -9.79 2.29
C ILE A 50 2.65 -11.18 2.65
N ASP A 51 1.93 -12.24 2.33
CA ASP A 51 2.41 -13.61 2.56
C ASP A 51 3.70 -13.87 1.79
N LEU A 52 3.80 -13.39 0.54
CA LEU A 52 5.01 -13.50 -0.27
C LEU A 52 6.19 -12.69 0.31
N LEU A 53 5.94 -11.45 0.78
CA LEU A 53 6.97 -10.57 1.37
C LEU A 53 7.53 -11.14 2.67
N THR A 54 6.69 -11.79 3.48
CA THR A 54 7.01 -12.15 4.86
C THR A 54 7.25 -13.64 5.05
N GLY A 55 6.87 -14.49 4.09
CA GLY A 55 6.89 -15.94 4.25
C GLY A 55 5.88 -16.47 5.27
N THR A 56 4.87 -15.68 5.62
CA THR A 56 3.83 -16.05 6.59
C THR A 56 2.49 -16.28 5.91
N THR A 57 1.59 -16.99 6.56
CA THR A 57 0.21 -17.18 6.10
C THR A 57 -0.77 -16.94 7.24
N SER A 58 -2.00 -16.55 6.89
CA SER A 58 -3.13 -16.56 7.82
C SER A 58 -3.49 -17.99 8.24
N GLY A 59 -4.19 -18.15 9.35
CA GLY A 59 -4.62 -19.46 9.85
C GLY A 59 -5.11 -19.39 11.28
N LEU A 60 -5.32 -20.56 11.88
CA LEU A 60 -5.71 -20.66 13.28
C LEU A 60 -4.64 -20.06 14.21
N SER A 61 -5.04 -19.70 15.42
CA SER A 61 -4.12 -19.28 16.48
C SER A 61 -3.02 -20.32 16.71
N ILE A 62 -1.82 -19.87 16.95
CA ILE A 62 -0.63 -20.66 17.24
C ILE A 62 0.07 -20.09 18.46
N GLU A 63 0.88 -20.90 19.15
CA GLU A 63 1.52 -20.52 20.40
C GLU A 63 3.01 -20.89 20.43
N GLY A 64 3.72 -20.38 21.45
CA GLY A 64 5.12 -20.71 21.73
C GLY A 64 6.07 -20.29 20.61
N VAL A 65 7.12 -21.07 20.38
CA VAL A 65 8.19 -20.76 19.43
C VAL A 65 7.67 -20.53 18.00
N VAL A 66 6.62 -21.26 17.59
CA VAL A 66 6.02 -21.11 16.26
C VAL A 66 5.35 -19.73 16.11
N TRP A 67 4.69 -19.26 17.17
CA TRP A 67 4.11 -17.92 17.23
C TRP A 67 5.19 -16.84 17.17
N ASP A 68 6.26 -16.99 17.93
CA ASP A 68 7.34 -16.00 17.96
C ASP A 68 8.07 -15.91 16.60
N GLN A 69 8.29 -17.05 15.95
CA GLN A 69 8.85 -17.10 14.61
C GLN A 69 7.93 -16.45 13.57
N TRP A 70 6.62 -16.72 13.65
CA TRP A 70 5.64 -16.14 12.74
C TRP A 70 5.57 -14.60 12.91
N LYS A 71 5.56 -14.10 14.13
CA LYS A 71 5.61 -12.65 14.42
C LYS A 71 6.86 -12.01 13.83
N TYR A 72 8.01 -12.58 14.12
CA TYR A 72 9.29 -12.08 13.60
C TYR A 72 9.28 -11.97 12.08
N GLN A 73 8.82 -13.01 11.39
CA GLN A 73 8.70 -12.98 9.93
C GLN A 73 7.70 -11.93 9.46
N ARG A 74 6.56 -11.77 10.12
CA ARG A 74 5.55 -10.78 9.74
C ARG A 74 6.05 -9.35 9.90
N GLU A 75 6.91 -9.07 10.86
CA GLU A 75 7.48 -7.76 11.11
C GLU A 75 8.62 -7.36 10.15
N ILE A 76 9.08 -8.25 9.26
CA ILE A 76 10.19 -7.98 8.34
C ILE A 76 9.96 -6.74 7.45
N ILE A 77 8.71 -6.35 7.21
CA ILE A 77 8.37 -5.14 6.46
C ILE A 77 8.73 -3.89 7.30
N ASN A 78 8.47 -3.90 8.60
CA ASN A 78 8.87 -2.82 9.50
C ASN A 78 10.41 -2.73 9.60
N ASP A 79 11.09 -3.86 9.73
CA ASP A 79 12.57 -3.90 9.73
C ASP A 79 13.16 -3.34 8.43
N TRP A 80 12.54 -3.68 7.30
CA TRP A 80 12.93 -3.12 6.00
C TRP A 80 12.73 -1.61 5.93
N LEU A 81 11.61 -1.08 6.45
CA LEU A 81 11.36 0.37 6.53
C LEU A 81 12.43 1.09 7.33
N ILE A 82 12.78 0.55 8.50
CA ILE A 82 13.88 1.09 9.34
C ILE A 82 15.18 1.07 8.54
N GLY A 83 15.42 -0.01 7.80
CA GLY A 83 16.62 -0.18 6.96
C GLY A 83 16.73 0.79 5.79
N LEU A 84 15.63 1.46 5.37
CA LEU A 84 15.68 2.53 4.36
C LEU A 84 16.36 3.79 4.87
N GLY A 85 16.41 3.99 6.19
CA GLY A 85 17.03 5.17 6.82
C GLY A 85 16.29 6.48 6.56
N TRP A 86 15.00 6.41 6.22
CA TRP A 86 14.17 7.60 6.01
C TRP A 86 13.53 8.06 7.31
N ASP A 87 13.83 9.27 7.74
CA ASP A 87 13.25 9.83 8.97
C ASP A 87 11.73 9.96 8.91
N GLU A 88 11.18 10.15 7.72
CA GLU A 88 9.75 10.34 7.47
C GLU A 88 8.91 9.11 7.78
N VAL A 89 9.49 7.91 7.75
CA VAL A 89 8.78 6.63 7.94
C VAL A 89 9.19 5.85 9.18
N LYS A 90 10.11 6.37 9.98
CA LYS A 90 10.68 5.67 11.15
C LYS A 90 9.65 5.26 12.22
N GLU A 91 8.52 5.96 12.29
CA GLU A 91 7.44 5.71 13.24
C GLU A 91 6.29 4.88 12.63
N PHE A 92 6.46 4.38 11.40
CA PHE A 92 5.43 3.56 10.78
C PHE A 92 5.37 2.18 11.44
N ASN A 93 4.15 1.67 11.52
CA ASN A 93 3.90 0.25 11.71
C ASN A 93 3.08 -0.27 10.52
N CYS A 94 3.69 -1.08 9.66
CA CYS A 94 3.08 -1.53 8.42
C CYS A 94 3.37 -3.01 8.19
N CYS A 95 2.77 -3.87 9.00
CA CYS A 95 2.96 -5.32 8.97
C CYS A 95 1.63 -6.11 8.91
N GLN A 96 0.49 -5.41 8.87
CA GLN A 96 -0.84 -6.03 8.86
C GLN A 96 -1.43 -6.07 7.46
N LYS A 97 -2.13 -7.17 7.16
CA LYS A 97 -2.99 -7.27 5.99
C LYS A 97 -4.13 -6.25 6.06
N THR A 98 -4.74 -5.96 4.92
CA THR A 98 -6.01 -5.22 4.85
C THR A 98 -7.16 -6.22 4.72
N TRP A 99 -8.24 -6.01 5.45
CA TRP A 99 -9.35 -6.94 5.58
C TRP A 99 -10.63 -6.32 5.06
N GLU A 100 -11.44 -7.11 4.39
CA GLU A 100 -12.85 -6.80 4.15
C GLU A 100 -13.64 -7.11 5.41
N ASP A 101 -13.48 -8.33 5.90
CA ASP A 101 -14.07 -8.86 7.12
C ASP A 101 -12.99 -9.63 7.89
N GLY A 102 -12.66 -9.20 9.08
CA GLY A 102 -11.58 -9.77 9.89
C GLY A 102 -10.80 -8.72 10.66
N PRO A 103 -9.61 -9.00 11.18
CA PRO A 103 -8.82 -10.24 11.07
C PRO A 103 -9.34 -11.43 11.90
N TYR A 104 -8.89 -12.66 11.55
CA TYR A 104 -9.23 -13.91 12.25
C TYR A 104 -7.97 -14.67 12.68
N GLY A 105 -8.11 -15.59 13.67
CA GLY A 105 -7.07 -16.48 14.13
C GLY A 105 -5.78 -15.75 14.49
N ARG A 106 -4.64 -16.28 14.05
CA ARG A 106 -3.31 -15.69 14.35
C ARG A 106 -3.16 -14.23 13.90
N GLU A 107 -3.87 -13.82 12.86
CA GLU A 107 -3.88 -12.43 12.41
C GLU A 107 -4.57 -11.52 13.43
N LYS A 108 -5.66 -11.99 14.06
CA LYS A 108 -6.35 -11.28 15.12
C LYS A 108 -5.49 -11.22 16.39
N ASP A 109 -4.82 -12.32 16.72
CA ASP A 109 -3.90 -12.37 17.87
C ASP A 109 -2.75 -11.38 17.69
N PHE A 110 -2.19 -11.30 16.47
CA PHE A 110 -1.12 -10.36 16.13
C PHE A 110 -1.61 -8.91 16.09
N TYR A 111 -2.83 -8.67 15.65
CA TYR A 111 -3.45 -7.34 15.67
C TYR A 111 -3.59 -6.79 17.08
N GLY A 112 -3.83 -7.68 18.04
CA GLY A 112 -3.92 -7.41 19.46
C GLY A 112 -5.30 -6.96 19.92
N GLN A 113 -5.62 -7.20 21.21
CA GLN A 113 -6.93 -6.93 21.79
C GLN A 113 -7.33 -5.45 21.73
N ASN A 114 -6.36 -4.55 21.84
CA ASN A 114 -6.56 -3.10 21.79
C ASN A 114 -6.08 -2.49 20.47
N ASN A 115 -5.98 -3.27 19.41
CA ASN A 115 -5.48 -2.85 18.11
C ASN A 115 -4.06 -2.23 18.16
N GLN A 116 -3.25 -2.63 19.15
CA GLN A 116 -1.93 -2.05 19.39
C GLN A 116 -0.95 -2.26 18.23
N ASN A 117 -1.16 -3.30 17.43
CA ASN A 117 -0.33 -3.60 16.28
C ASN A 117 -1.02 -3.27 14.94
N ARG A 118 -1.97 -2.34 14.98
CA ARG A 118 -2.64 -1.85 13.77
C ARG A 118 -1.67 -1.06 12.88
N ASN A 119 -1.81 -1.19 11.55
CA ASN A 119 -1.06 -0.33 10.63
C ASN A 119 -1.20 1.14 11.00
N SER A 120 -0.09 1.86 11.00
CA SER A 120 -0.05 3.30 11.27
C SER A 120 0.95 4.00 10.35
N MET A 121 0.53 5.14 9.80
CA MET A 121 1.32 5.97 8.89
C MET A 121 1.09 7.46 9.19
N SER A 122 2.05 8.30 8.85
CA SER A 122 1.89 9.76 8.81
C SER A 122 1.62 10.23 7.38
N ALA A 123 0.98 11.41 7.23
CA ALA A 123 0.81 12.02 5.92
C ALA A 123 2.16 12.36 5.28
N TYR A 124 3.12 12.84 6.08
CA TYR A 124 4.45 13.20 5.61
C TYR A 124 5.23 11.99 5.07
N GLY A 125 5.28 10.90 5.82
CA GLY A 125 5.95 9.67 5.36
C GLY A 125 5.22 9.02 4.18
N THR A 126 3.89 9.12 4.11
CA THR A 126 3.11 8.66 2.95
C THR A 126 3.45 9.47 1.70
N ALA A 127 3.61 10.79 1.84
CA ALA A 127 4.05 11.65 0.75
C ALA A 127 5.44 11.23 0.24
N LYS A 128 6.37 10.90 1.15
CA LYS A 128 7.70 10.39 0.80
C LYS A 128 7.61 9.10 -0.03
N ILE A 129 6.78 8.13 0.38
CA ILE A 129 6.59 6.88 -0.36
C ILE A 129 6.00 7.14 -1.74
N LEU A 130 4.96 7.98 -1.83
CA LEU A 130 4.35 8.31 -3.11
C LEU A 130 5.34 9.03 -4.04
N GLU A 131 6.13 9.96 -3.52
CA GLU A 131 7.18 10.65 -4.26
C GLU A 131 8.21 9.66 -4.86
N GLU A 132 8.64 8.67 -4.06
CA GLU A 132 9.55 7.63 -4.53
C GLU A 132 8.95 6.80 -5.68
N ILE A 133 7.69 6.40 -5.56
CA ILE A 133 6.99 5.65 -6.62
C ILE A 133 6.85 6.49 -7.90
N ILE A 134 6.47 7.76 -7.78
CA ILE A 134 6.21 8.64 -8.93
C ILE A 134 7.50 8.97 -9.69
N HIS A 135 8.58 9.19 -8.97
CA HIS A 135 9.86 9.64 -9.56
C HIS A 135 10.89 8.53 -9.74
N HIS A 136 10.59 7.29 -9.33
CA HIS A 136 11.51 6.15 -9.45
C HIS A 136 12.93 6.45 -8.92
N LYS A 137 13.03 7.14 -7.79
CA LYS A 137 14.32 7.66 -7.29
C LYS A 137 15.30 6.57 -6.87
N ILE A 138 14.79 5.41 -6.41
CA ILE A 138 15.62 4.38 -5.78
C ILE A 138 15.85 3.18 -6.69
N TYR A 139 14.88 2.82 -7.54
CA TYR A 139 14.87 1.57 -8.26
C TYR A 139 14.60 1.77 -9.76
N HIS A 140 15.54 1.34 -10.61
CA HIS A 140 15.51 1.62 -12.05
C HIS A 140 15.54 0.39 -12.96
N GLN A 141 15.65 -0.83 -12.41
CA GLN A 141 16.09 -1.98 -13.20
C GLN A 141 15.04 -3.03 -13.53
N ASN A 142 13.88 -3.04 -12.86
CA ASN A 142 12.83 -4.02 -13.17
C ASN A 142 11.68 -3.41 -13.98
N ASN A 143 10.87 -4.29 -14.55
CA ASN A 143 9.74 -3.92 -15.42
C ASN A 143 8.44 -3.65 -14.65
N LEU A 144 8.45 -3.65 -13.30
CA LEU A 144 7.26 -3.39 -12.51
C LEU A 144 6.95 -1.89 -12.47
N LYS A 145 5.87 -1.48 -13.10
CA LYS A 145 5.51 -0.09 -13.30
C LYS A 145 4.52 0.40 -12.25
N LEU A 146 4.96 0.56 -10.99
CA LEU A 146 4.09 0.97 -9.89
C LEU A 146 3.33 2.27 -10.17
N LYS A 147 3.99 3.25 -10.78
CA LYS A 147 3.36 4.51 -11.16
C LYS A 147 2.18 4.29 -12.10
N ASP A 148 2.33 3.44 -13.12
CA ASP A 148 1.27 3.20 -14.09
C ASP A 148 0.04 2.57 -13.41
N PHE A 149 0.24 1.76 -12.36
CA PHE A 149 -0.84 1.13 -11.59
C PHE A 149 -1.57 2.10 -10.65
N LEU A 150 -1.04 3.30 -10.45
CA LEU A 150 -1.68 4.37 -9.68
C LEU A 150 -2.43 5.38 -10.54
N PHE A 151 -2.30 5.31 -11.88
CA PHE A 151 -2.98 6.22 -12.78
C PHE A 151 -4.51 6.08 -12.66
N ARG A 152 -5.22 7.22 -12.60
CA ARG A 152 -6.68 7.27 -12.51
C ARG A 152 -7.26 8.07 -13.67
N ASN A 153 -8.24 7.49 -14.33
CA ASN A 153 -9.11 8.23 -15.25
C ASN A 153 -10.07 9.08 -14.42
N LEU A 154 -10.10 10.39 -14.65
CA LEU A 154 -11.01 11.31 -13.94
C LEU A 154 -12.39 11.45 -14.61
N ALA A 155 -12.66 10.80 -15.73
CA ALA A 155 -13.98 10.72 -16.35
C ALA A 155 -14.90 9.81 -15.50
N ILE A 156 -15.46 10.34 -14.44
CA ILE A 156 -16.18 9.62 -13.35
C ILE A 156 -17.35 8.79 -13.90
N ASP A 157 -18.04 9.29 -14.91
CA ASP A 157 -19.19 8.61 -15.51
C ASP A 157 -18.84 7.30 -16.25
N GLN A 158 -17.55 7.06 -16.49
CA GLN A 158 -17.05 5.87 -17.18
C GLN A 158 -16.48 4.82 -16.21
N LEU A 159 -16.43 5.12 -14.90
CA LEU A 159 -15.84 4.22 -13.90
C LEU A 159 -16.89 3.26 -13.34
N THR A 160 -16.53 1.99 -13.27
CA THR A 160 -17.28 1.00 -12.48
C THR A 160 -17.10 1.28 -10.97
N GLU A 161 -18.00 0.77 -10.12
CA GLU A 161 -17.89 0.93 -8.65
C GLU A 161 -16.55 0.41 -8.11
N ASN A 162 -16.01 -0.67 -8.67
CA ASN A 162 -14.75 -1.28 -8.25
C ASN A 162 -13.51 -0.47 -8.66
N GLU A 163 -13.63 0.37 -9.70
CA GLU A 163 -12.54 1.22 -10.20
C GLU A 163 -12.54 2.59 -9.53
N ASN A 164 -13.56 2.89 -8.75
CA ASN A 164 -13.80 4.23 -8.24
C ASN A 164 -12.94 4.57 -7.03
N GLN A 165 -11.70 5.02 -7.31
CA GLN A 165 -10.85 5.70 -6.33
C GLN A 165 -10.75 7.22 -6.63
N VAL A 166 -11.76 7.79 -7.31
CA VAL A 166 -11.84 9.20 -7.76
C VAL A 166 -13.03 9.89 -7.10
N LYS A 167 -14.24 9.32 -7.25
CA LYS A 167 -15.47 9.91 -6.69
C LYS A 167 -15.45 9.89 -5.17
N GLY A 168 -15.62 11.04 -4.56
CA GLY A 168 -15.51 11.23 -3.10
C GLY A 168 -14.05 11.28 -2.60
N PHE A 169 -13.07 11.39 -3.48
CA PHE A 169 -11.65 11.54 -3.19
C PHE A 169 -11.09 12.78 -3.90
N LEU A 170 -9.77 13.03 -3.76
CA LEU A 170 -9.14 14.26 -4.28
C LEU A 170 -9.33 14.45 -5.79
N GLY A 171 -9.39 13.37 -6.56
CA GLY A 171 -9.57 13.43 -8.01
C GLY A 171 -10.91 14.02 -8.46
N GLU A 172 -11.97 13.92 -7.64
CA GLU A 172 -13.31 14.43 -8.00
C GLU A 172 -13.34 15.94 -8.22
N GLY A 173 -12.47 16.67 -7.52
CA GLY A 173 -12.40 18.13 -7.63
C GLY A 173 -11.52 18.64 -8.77
N LEU A 174 -10.91 17.77 -9.56
CA LEU A 174 -9.99 18.12 -10.63
C LEU A 174 -10.64 18.07 -12.01
N PRO A 175 -10.16 18.89 -12.99
CA PRO A 175 -10.60 18.79 -14.38
C PRO A 175 -10.34 17.37 -14.94
N GLU A 176 -11.28 16.85 -15.71
CA GLU A 176 -11.27 15.49 -16.28
C GLU A 176 -9.98 15.08 -17.00
N LYS A 177 -9.33 16.05 -17.65
CA LYS A 177 -8.08 15.82 -18.41
C LYS A 177 -6.81 15.96 -17.58
N THR A 178 -6.91 16.15 -16.27
CA THR A 178 -5.75 16.26 -15.40
C THR A 178 -5.05 14.89 -15.27
N PRO A 179 -3.76 14.76 -15.62
CA PRO A 179 -3.01 13.55 -15.35
C PRO A 179 -2.89 13.35 -13.82
N PHE A 180 -3.48 12.25 -13.32
CA PHE A 180 -3.70 12.04 -11.89
C PHE A 180 -3.32 10.62 -11.49
N TRP A 181 -2.58 10.51 -10.40
CA TRP A 181 -2.14 9.24 -9.81
C TRP A 181 -2.49 9.25 -8.33
N SER A 182 -3.15 8.21 -7.85
CA SER A 182 -3.55 8.17 -6.45
C SER A 182 -3.70 6.76 -5.89
N LYS A 183 -3.77 6.72 -4.56
CA LYS A 183 -4.26 5.58 -3.80
C LYS A 183 -5.22 6.05 -2.75
N ALA A 184 -6.47 5.62 -2.87
CA ALA A 184 -7.51 5.87 -1.90
C ALA A 184 -7.47 4.87 -0.74
N GLY A 185 -7.91 5.33 0.43
CA GLY A 185 -8.15 4.51 1.62
C GLY A 185 -9.56 4.75 2.15
N LEU A 186 -10.39 3.72 2.19
CA LEU A 186 -11.78 3.82 2.63
C LEU A 186 -12.09 2.79 3.70
N MET A 187 -12.81 3.22 4.71
CA MET A 187 -13.51 2.39 5.68
C MET A 187 -14.71 3.17 6.27
N SER A 188 -15.50 2.52 7.13
CA SER A 188 -16.75 3.09 7.67
C SER A 188 -16.61 4.48 8.33
N LYS A 189 -15.44 4.79 8.89
CA LYS A 189 -15.19 6.06 9.61
C LYS A 189 -13.96 6.81 9.11
N ALA A 190 -13.37 6.41 7.97
CA ALA A 190 -12.19 7.06 7.44
C ALA A 190 -12.23 7.08 5.91
N ARG A 191 -11.89 8.22 5.35
CA ARG A 191 -11.73 8.43 3.92
C ARG A 191 -10.46 9.19 3.70
N HIS A 192 -9.45 8.50 3.20
CA HIS A 192 -8.09 8.99 3.01
C HIS A 192 -7.73 9.00 1.55
N ASP A 193 -6.82 9.88 1.16
CA ASP A 193 -6.24 9.86 -0.19
C ASP A 193 -4.78 10.31 -0.17
N ALA A 194 -3.99 9.68 -1.02
CA ALA A 194 -2.62 10.06 -1.32
C ALA A 194 -2.51 10.22 -2.83
N ALA A 195 -2.33 11.45 -3.30
CA ALA A 195 -2.43 11.79 -4.71
C ALA A 195 -1.28 12.66 -5.20
N TRP A 196 -0.94 12.47 -6.46
CA TRP A 196 -0.03 13.31 -7.23
C TRP A 196 -0.65 13.63 -8.59
N TRP A 197 -0.55 14.88 -9.04
CA TRP A 197 -1.06 15.30 -10.33
C TRP A 197 -0.25 16.41 -10.96
N LEU A 198 -0.39 16.55 -12.28
CA LEU A 198 0.19 17.63 -13.05
C LEU A 198 -0.81 18.78 -13.18
N ASN A 199 -0.42 19.94 -12.71
CA ASN A 199 -1.10 21.20 -13.02
C ASN A 199 -0.71 21.69 -14.42
N ASN A 200 -1.42 22.69 -14.95
CA ASN A 200 -1.16 23.23 -16.27
C ASN A 200 0.33 23.56 -16.49
N GLN A 201 0.94 22.91 -17.44
CA GLN A 201 2.20 23.16 -18.16
C GLN A 201 3.54 22.91 -17.45
N SER A 202 3.67 22.89 -16.12
CA SER A 202 4.98 22.57 -15.50
C SER A 202 4.97 22.43 -13.98
N SER A 203 3.88 22.70 -13.29
CA SER A 203 3.79 22.48 -11.84
C SER A 203 3.12 21.15 -11.52
N GLN A 204 3.56 20.55 -10.46
CA GLN A 204 3.02 19.30 -9.93
C GLN A 204 2.58 19.50 -8.47
N THR A 205 1.57 18.76 -8.07
CA THR A 205 1.10 18.76 -6.69
C THR A 205 1.14 17.33 -6.16
N LEU A 206 1.62 17.21 -4.94
CA LEU A 206 1.52 16.00 -4.12
C LEU A 206 0.75 16.36 -2.86
N LEU A 207 -0.34 15.65 -2.58
CA LEU A 207 -1.21 15.89 -1.43
C LEU A 207 -1.58 14.56 -0.78
N VAL A 208 -1.45 14.50 0.54
CA VAL A 208 -1.89 13.36 1.36
C VAL A 208 -2.85 13.86 2.43
N VAL A 209 -4.01 13.22 2.53
CA VAL A 209 -5.06 13.52 3.50
C VAL A 209 -5.44 12.25 4.26
N PHE A 210 -5.40 12.34 5.62
CA PHE A 210 -5.86 11.30 6.54
C PHE A 210 -7.02 11.79 7.40
#